data_f318ccca8ee86b99ec0d30b7ecc652a6
#
_entry.id   f318ccca8ee86b99ec0d30b7ecc652a6
#
_cell.length_a   1.000
_cell.length_b   1.000
_cell.length_c   1.000
_cell.angle_alpha   90.00
_cell.angle_beta   90.00
_cell.angle_gamma   90.00
#
_symmetry.space_group_name_H-M   'P 1'
#
loop_
_entity.id
_entity.type
_entity.pdbx_description
1 polymer ?
#
loop_
_entity_poly.entity_id
_entity_poly.type
_entity_poly.pdbx_seq_one_letter_code
_entity_poly.pdbx_strand_id
1 'polypeptide(L)'
;MLVSLKDVDKRFGSISALSGAAIDLERGRIRAIVGENGAGKSTLAKIIAGIVPRDTGEFVLDGAAVGPWSRRQAIAAGIGFVPQALSFVSTLSIVDNHLLAGRGLRLDRAGALSRLQEAAADMDVSLDLTSPVERLSLAGRQLGEIVSAVTAGARILLLDEPTSALGPVEIDRLVRTIRRLAAAGTSVALVTHRIAEVMEGADSLTVLRGGKVILDGTTAGLDTNEVARLMVGDRDRGRATRAAATSEWRRLKVSGLMLRDEDQLILDGISLEVRQGEILAVAGVAGVSQPALAEALAGLRAVNGGRVEIDAIDVTGDPDGSTCLGLAFIPENRADGIVADLTIFENASLFEMGGKAFRRFPGMRDRSAEHDHGKRIIADFDVRPPDPDAIAGGLSGGNQQKLLVGRELARAPGVVVAHGPTQGLDLAAAATIRAALAKAAAAGAAVVVISADLDELLELGHRMIVITNGRIVAEFDLARPVDMTLLGQAMTGLNGMEIAP
;
A
#
# COMPACT_ATOMS: atom_id res chain seq x y z
N MET A 1 -8.64 16.98 -28.05
CA MET A 1 -7.51 16.31 -27.36
C MET A 1 -6.62 17.36 -26.72
N LEU A 2 -6.26 17.19 -25.44
CA LEU A 2 -5.36 18.08 -24.73
C LEU A 2 -3.94 17.49 -24.68
N VAL A 3 -3.84 16.19 -24.36
CA VAL A 3 -2.59 15.41 -24.41
C VAL A 3 -2.82 14.20 -25.28
N SER A 4 -1.87 13.85 -26.15
CA SER A 4 -1.85 12.60 -26.90
C SER A 4 -0.45 12.01 -26.90
N LEU A 5 -0.32 10.77 -26.45
CA LEU A 5 0.86 9.95 -26.57
C LEU A 5 0.57 8.80 -27.50
N LYS A 6 1.50 8.49 -28.43
CA LYS A 6 1.39 7.37 -29.37
C LYS A 6 2.71 6.62 -29.49
N ASP A 7 2.60 5.31 -29.51
CA ASP A 7 3.72 4.37 -29.69
C ASP A 7 4.91 4.66 -28.74
N VAL A 8 4.62 4.97 -27.48
CA VAL A 8 5.63 5.33 -26.50
C VAL A 8 6.29 4.11 -25.92
N ASP A 9 7.61 4.04 -26.06
CA ASP A 9 8.45 3.06 -25.40
C ASP A 9 9.24 3.69 -24.25
N LYS A 10 9.46 2.88 -23.21
CA LYS A 10 10.35 3.20 -22.10
C LYS A 10 11.02 1.98 -21.51
N ARG A 11 12.34 2.02 -21.39
CA ARG A 11 13.14 0.96 -20.77
C ARG A 11 13.95 1.51 -19.59
N PHE A 12 14.11 0.69 -18.57
CA PHE A 12 15.02 0.90 -17.45
C PHE A 12 15.97 -0.30 -17.38
N GLY A 13 17.19 -0.13 -17.89
CA GLY A 13 18.11 -1.23 -18.03
C GLY A 13 17.54 -2.35 -18.92
N SER A 14 17.42 -3.56 -18.38
CA SER A 14 16.83 -4.72 -19.09
C SER A 14 15.30 -4.75 -19.06
N ILE A 15 14.65 -3.92 -18.23
CA ILE A 15 13.21 -3.94 -18.01
C ILE A 15 12.52 -2.99 -19.01
N SER A 16 11.57 -3.50 -19.81
CA SER A 16 10.68 -2.70 -20.64
C SER A 16 9.47 -2.27 -19.79
N ALA A 17 9.41 -1.00 -19.42
CA ALA A 17 8.31 -0.46 -18.61
C ALA A 17 7.10 -0.06 -19.45
N LEU A 18 7.33 0.38 -20.70
CA LEU A 18 6.29 0.68 -21.69
C LEU A 18 6.74 0.15 -23.05
N SER A 19 5.79 -0.36 -23.85
CA SER A 19 6.01 -0.90 -25.19
C SER A 19 4.84 -0.53 -26.10
N GLY A 20 5.04 0.48 -26.94
CA GLY A 20 4.02 1.00 -27.84
C GLY A 20 2.80 1.58 -27.12
N ALA A 21 2.99 2.17 -25.93
CA ALA A 21 1.88 2.69 -25.15
C ALA A 21 1.28 3.95 -25.78
N ALA A 22 -0.05 4.03 -25.74
CA ALA A 22 -0.82 5.19 -26.24
C ALA A 22 -1.81 5.65 -25.18
N ILE A 23 -2.04 6.96 -25.07
CA ILE A 23 -3.07 7.54 -24.20
C ILE A 23 -3.46 8.91 -24.70
N ASP A 24 -4.73 9.23 -24.58
CA ASP A 24 -5.30 10.54 -24.90
C ASP A 24 -5.96 11.15 -23.67
N LEU A 25 -5.68 12.41 -23.34
CA LEU A 25 -6.39 13.16 -22.31
C LEU A 25 -7.24 14.26 -22.95
N GLU A 26 -8.53 14.27 -22.61
CA GLU A 26 -9.47 15.28 -23.07
C GLU A 26 -9.61 16.43 -22.08
N ARG A 27 -10.01 17.61 -22.56
CA ARG A 27 -10.22 18.77 -21.67
C ARG A 27 -11.40 18.55 -20.73
N GLY A 28 -11.21 18.86 -19.46
CA GLY A 28 -12.26 18.80 -18.46
C GLY A 28 -12.83 17.39 -18.25
N ARG A 29 -12.06 16.35 -18.58
CA ARG A 29 -12.45 14.95 -18.42
C ARG A 29 -11.53 14.23 -17.45
N ILE A 30 -12.06 13.20 -16.82
CA ILE A 30 -11.33 12.30 -15.93
C ILE A 30 -11.03 11.02 -16.71
N ARG A 31 -9.73 10.75 -16.90
CA ARG A 31 -9.28 9.47 -17.46
C ARG A 31 -8.59 8.65 -16.39
N ALA A 32 -9.06 7.45 -16.16
CA ALA A 32 -8.39 6.48 -15.33
C ALA A 32 -7.30 5.74 -16.12
N ILE A 33 -6.16 5.51 -15.48
CA ILE A 33 -5.07 4.66 -15.96
C ILE A 33 -4.98 3.49 -15.00
N VAL A 34 -5.45 2.32 -15.41
CA VAL A 34 -5.55 1.15 -14.57
C VAL A 34 -4.65 0.01 -15.05
N GLY A 35 -4.33 -0.91 -14.17
CA GLY A 35 -3.49 -2.06 -14.46
C GLY A 35 -2.83 -2.57 -13.18
N GLU A 36 -2.16 -3.72 -13.30
CA GLU A 36 -1.38 -4.30 -12.20
C GLU A 36 -0.23 -3.38 -11.76
N ASN A 37 0.31 -3.65 -10.55
CA ASN A 37 1.57 -3.04 -10.13
C ASN A 37 2.69 -3.48 -11.09
N GLY A 38 3.52 -2.53 -11.53
CA GLY A 38 4.53 -2.79 -12.56
C GLY A 38 4.02 -2.76 -14.01
N ALA A 39 2.72 -2.54 -14.26
CA ALA A 39 2.17 -2.46 -15.62
C ALA A 39 2.63 -1.24 -16.45
N GLY A 40 3.32 -0.27 -15.83
CA GLY A 40 3.81 0.93 -16.51
C GLY A 40 2.97 2.21 -16.25
N LYS A 41 1.92 2.15 -15.42
CA LYS A 41 1.00 3.27 -15.14
C LYS A 41 1.72 4.54 -14.68
N SER A 42 2.45 4.44 -13.57
CA SER A 42 3.23 5.56 -13.01
C SER A 42 4.32 6.03 -13.96
N THR A 43 4.91 5.14 -14.77
CA THR A 43 5.89 5.50 -15.79
C THR A 43 5.25 6.38 -16.86
N LEU A 44 4.05 6.02 -17.34
CA LEU A 44 3.29 6.79 -18.31
C LEU A 44 2.94 8.19 -17.77
N ALA A 45 2.43 8.25 -16.53
CA ALA A 45 2.15 9.52 -15.85
C ALA A 45 3.41 10.39 -15.67
N LYS A 46 4.54 9.79 -15.27
CA LYS A 46 5.83 10.49 -15.12
C LYS A 46 6.40 10.99 -16.44
N ILE A 47 6.13 10.32 -17.56
CA ILE A 47 6.50 10.81 -18.90
C ILE A 47 5.69 12.07 -19.24
N ILE A 48 4.38 12.07 -19.04
CA ILE A 48 3.53 13.25 -19.26
C ILE A 48 3.97 14.38 -18.32
N ALA A 49 4.30 14.08 -17.07
CA ALA A 49 4.79 15.04 -16.09
C ALA A 49 6.20 15.58 -16.37
N GLY A 50 6.92 15.06 -17.37
CA GLY A 50 8.29 15.44 -17.70
C GLY A 50 9.33 15.04 -16.66
N ILE A 51 9.04 14.05 -15.83
CA ILE A 51 9.94 13.52 -14.79
C ILE A 51 10.83 12.43 -15.39
N VAL A 52 10.26 11.59 -16.27
CA VAL A 52 10.97 10.52 -16.95
C VAL A 52 10.93 10.81 -18.46
N PRO A 53 12.07 10.81 -19.17
CA PRO A 53 12.06 10.93 -20.63
C PRO A 53 11.52 9.65 -21.28
N ARG A 54 10.72 9.80 -22.33
CA ARG A 54 10.40 8.68 -23.23
C ARG A 54 11.61 8.30 -24.07
N ASP A 55 11.71 7.05 -24.47
CA ASP A 55 12.80 6.62 -25.36
C ASP A 55 12.42 6.78 -26.82
N THR A 56 11.16 6.42 -27.20
CA THR A 56 10.57 6.60 -28.52
C THR A 56 9.12 7.07 -28.43
N GLY A 57 8.47 7.25 -29.56
CA GLY A 57 7.06 7.60 -29.68
C GLY A 57 6.79 9.10 -29.76
N GLU A 58 5.54 9.42 -30.02
CA GLU A 58 5.07 10.80 -30.22
C GLU A 58 4.40 11.34 -28.96
N PHE A 59 4.61 12.60 -28.70
CA PHE A 59 3.90 13.36 -27.67
C PHE A 59 3.36 14.65 -28.27
N VAL A 60 2.07 14.83 -28.17
CA VAL A 60 1.36 16.03 -28.63
C VAL A 60 0.66 16.69 -27.44
N LEU A 61 0.84 18.00 -27.27
CA LEU A 61 0.19 18.81 -26.25
C LEU A 61 -0.49 20.02 -26.94
N ASP A 62 -1.80 20.19 -26.73
CA ASP A 62 -2.61 21.23 -27.39
C ASP A 62 -2.47 21.24 -28.92
N GLY A 63 -2.34 20.06 -29.54
CA GLY A 63 -2.16 19.92 -30.98
C GLY A 63 -0.76 20.17 -31.51
N ALA A 64 0.19 20.56 -30.66
CA ALA A 64 1.58 20.78 -31.02
C ALA A 64 2.46 19.59 -30.61
N ALA A 65 3.34 19.13 -31.51
CA ALA A 65 4.29 18.08 -31.22
C ALA A 65 5.32 18.56 -30.17
N VAL A 66 5.54 17.72 -29.16
CA VAL A 66 6.46 17.97 -28.05
C VAL A 66 7.73 17.16 -28.27
N GLY A 67 8.87 17.87 -28.39
CA GLY A 67 10.20 17.25 -28.48
C GLY A 67 10.73 16.75 -27.13
N PRO A 68 12.04 17.00 -26.82
CA PRO A 68 12.56 16.74 -25.49
C PRO A 68 11.74 17.45 -24.41
N TRP A 69 11.37 16.69 -23.37
CA TRP A 69 10.39 17.14 -22.39
C TRP A 69 10.95 17.04 -20.98
N SER A 70 10.81 18.11 -20.23
CA SER A 70 11.32 18.21 -18.86
C SER A 70 10.24 18.60 -17.87
N ARG A 71 10.43 18.32 -16.58
CA ARG A 71 9.52 18.74 -15.50
C ARG A 71 9.25 20.25 -15.52
N ARG A 72 10.28 21.04 -15.80
CA ARG A 72 10.14 22.52 -15.87
C ARG A 72 9.17 22.95 -16.98
N GLN A 73 9.26 22.33 -18.15
CA GLN A 73 8.37 22.60 -19.28
C GLN A 73 6.94 22.11 -18.99
N ALA A 74 6.79 20.94 -18.35
CA ALA A 74 5.49 20.39 -17.95
C ALA A 74 4.78 21.34 -16.97
N ILE A 75 5.47 21.83 -15.94
CA ILE A 75 4.90 22.81 -15.00
C ILE A 75 4.53 24.13 -15.73
N ALA A 76 5.37 24.61 -16.64
CA ALA A 76 5.09 25.82 -17.42
C ALA A 76 3.88 25.64 -18.34
N ALA A 77 3.61 24.43 -18.80
CA ALA A 77 2.45 24.06 -19.59
C ALA A 77 1.19 23.75 -18.75
N GLY A 78 1.24 23.93 -17.43
CA GLY A 78 0.12 23.70 -16.52
C GLY A 78 -0.12 22.21 -16.21
N ILE A 79 0.93 21.37 -16.19
CA ILE A 79 0.82 19.97 -15.79
C ILE A 79 1.25 19.81 -14.33
N GLY A 80 0.29 19.57 -13.44
CA GLY A 80 0.46 19.17 -12.06
C GLY A 80 0.66 17.66 -11.95
N PHE A 81 1.51 17.22 -11.01
CA PHE A 81 1.72 15.81 -10.71
C PHE A 81 1.75 15.62 -9.20
N VAL A 82 0.86 14.80 -8.69
CA VAL A 82 0.79 14.38 -7.29
C VAL A 82 1.24 12.93 -7.24
N PRO A 83 2.43 12.65 -6.67
CA PRO A 83 2.99 11.31 -6.61
C PRO A 83 2.30 10.45 -5.52
N GLN A 84 2.47 9.13 -5.60
CA GLN A 84 2.03 8.18 -4.60
C GLN A 84 2.68 8.45 -3.23
N ALA A 85 4.01 8.67 -3.21
CA ALA A 85 4.70 9.13 -2.01
C ALA A 85 4.63 10.66 -1.96
N LEU A 86 4.05 11.19 -0.89
CA LEU A 86 3.87 12.63 -0.71
C LEU A 86 5.18 13.40 -0.88
N SER A 87 5.13 14.52 -1.61
CA SER A 87 6.30 15.29 -1.99
C SER A 87 6.56 16.48 -1.08
N PHE A 88 5.64 16.81 -0.20
CA PHE A 88 5.78 17.91 0.75
C PHE A 88 6.86 17.65 1.80
N VAL A 89 7.59 18.69 2.15
CA VAL A 89 8.48 18.69 3.32
C VAL A 89 7.61 18.67 4.58
N SER A 90 7.69 17.60 5.36
CA SER A 90 6.78 17.32 6.48
C SER A 90 6.78 18.38 7.58
N THR A 91 7.94 18.98 7.84
CA THR A 91 8.15 20.01 8.87
C THR A 91 7.64 21.41 8.46
N LEU A 92 7.31 21.61 7.18
CA LEU A 92 6.77 22.87 6.66
C LEU A 92 5.25 22.80 6.53
N SER A 93 4.60 23.97 6.54
CA SER A 93 3.17 24.07 6.25
C SER A 93 2.85 23.87 4.76
N ILE A 94 1.58 23.67 4.38
CA ILE A 94 1.16 23.61 2.98
C ILE A 94 1.52 24.92 2.25
N VAL A 95 1.28 26.08 2.88
CA VAL A 95 1.61 27.37 2.27
C VAL A 95 3.10 27.53 2.05
N ASP A 96 3.95 27.07 2.98
CA ASP A 96 5.39 27.18 2.84
C ASP A 96 5.93 26.19 1.78
N ASN A 97 5.39 24.98 1.71
CA ASN A 97 5.67 24.01 0.63
C ASN A 97 5.27 24.57 -0.75
N HIS A 98 4.08 25.21 -0.86
CA HIS A 98 3.64 25.85 -2.10
C HIS A 98 4.60 26.94 -2.55
N LEU A 99 5.10 27.77 -1.61
CA LEU A 99 6.07 28.83 -1.90
C LEU A 99 7.41 28.28 -2.34
N LEU A 100 7.88 27.15 -1.79
CA LEU A 100 9.12 26.49 -2.24
C LEU A 100 9.06 26.05 -3.70
N ALA A 101 7.88 25.61 -4.17
CA ALA A 101 7.66 25.25 -5.56
C ALA A 101 7.54 26.47 -6.50
N GLY A 102 7.35 27.66 -5.95
CA GLY A 102 7.17 28.91 -6.67
C GLY A 102 8.45 29.44 -7.32
N ARG A 103 8.30 30.34 -8.30
CA ARG A 103 9.41 30.92 -9.10
C ARG A 103 9.74 32.39 -8.77
N GLY A 104 9.29 32.90 -7.65
CA GLY A 104 9.48 34.30 -7.28
C GLY A 104 10.76 34.55 -6.49
N LEU A 105 11.41 35.73 -6.72
CA LEU A 105 12.49 36.23 -5.86
C LEU A 105 11.96 36.77 -4.52
N ARG A 106 10.66 37.04 -4.42
CA ARG A 106 10.00 37.50 -3.19
C ARG A 106 8.92 36.47 -2.79
N LEU A 107 8.98 36.08 -1.54
CA LEU A 107 8.00 35.18 -0.95
C LEU A 107 6.81 36.02 -0.43
N ASP A 108 5.68 35.95 -1.15
CA ASP A 108 4.40 36.54 -0.72
C ASP A 108 3.57 35.45 -0.01
N ARG A 109 3.85 35.27 1.28
CA ARG A 109 3.16 34.24 2.09
C ARG A 109 1.68 34.55 2.28
N ALA A 110 1.31 35.81 2.46
CA ALA A 110 -0.08 36.22 2.65
C ALA A 110 -0.91 36.02 1.38
N GLY A 111 -0.38 36.45 0.22
CA GLY A 111 -1.05 36.23 -1.06
C GLY A 111 -1.10 34.75 -1.46
N ALA A 112 -0.06 33.96 -1.14
CA ALA A 112 -0.10 32.51 -1.36
C ALA A 112 -1.18 31.83 -0.50
N LEU A 113 -1.29 32.21 0.78
CA LEU A 113 -2.32 31.69 1.68
C LEU A 113 -3.73 32.01 1.18
N SER A 114 -3.98 33.26 0.74
CA SER A 114 -5.28 33.66 0.18
C SER A 114 -5.66 32.80 -1.04
N ARG A 115 -4.73 32.65 -2.00
CA ARG A 115 -4.98 31.83 -3.20
C ARG A 115 -5.23 30.35 -2.87
N LEU A 116 -4.50 29.79 -1.91
CA LEU A 116 -4.71 28.41 -1.45
C LEU A 116 -6.06 28.25 -0.75
N GLN A 117 -6.48 29.23 0.05
CA GLN A 117 -7.80 29.25 0.68
C GLN A 117 -8.94 29.31 -0.34
N GLU A 118 -8.81 30.18 -1.36
CA GLU A 118 -9.76 30.27 -2.47
C GLU A 118 -9.88 28.94 -3.21
N ALA A 119 -8.74 28.36 -3.62
CA ALA A 119 -8.73 27.06 -4.31
C ALA A 119 -9.31 25.93 -3.45
N ALA A 120 -9.02 25.90 -2.15
CA ALA A 120 -9.59 24.91 -1.24
C ALA A 120 -11.12 25.07 -1.10
N ALA A 121 -11.60 26.34 -1.03
CA ALA A 121 -13.04 26.64 -0.96
C ALA A 121 -13.76 26.22 -2.27
N ASP A 122 -13.20 26.50 -3.43
CA ASP A 122 -13.75 26.10 -4.73
C ASP A 122 -13.86 24.58 -4.86
N MET A 123 -12.94 23.85 -4.23
CA MET A 123 -12.91 22.39 -4.19
C MET A 123 -13.80 21.81 -3.08
N ASP A 124 -14.40 22.63 -2.21
CA ASP A 124 -15.14 22.24 -0.99
C ASP A 124 -14.27 21.41 -0.02
N VAL A 125 -13.02 21.85 0.15
CA VAL A 125 -12.02 21.20 0.99
C VAL A 125 -11.67 22.10 2.16
N SER A 126 -11.87 21.62 3.39
CA SER A 126 -11.43 22.30 4.61
C SER A 126 -10.07 21.73 5.03
N LEU A 127 -9.03 22.57 5.02
CA LEU A 127 -7.65 22.21 5.36
C LEU A 127 -7.02 23.27 6.25
N ASP A 128 -6.20 22.81 7.21
CA ASP A 128 -5.24 23.69 7.87
C ASP A 128 -4.02 23.87 6.96
N LEU A 129 -3.92 25.05 6.34
CA LEU A 129 -2.87 25.40 5.41
C LEU A 129 -1.59 25.92 6.10
N THR A 130 -1.65 26.15 7.40
CA THR A 130 -0.64 26.87 8.17
C THR A 130 0.16 26.01 9.15
N SER A 131 -0.40 24.89 9.61
CA SER A 131 0.31 23.92 10.44
C SER A 131 1.28 23.06 9.63
N PRO A 132 2.35 22.54 10.27
CA PRO A 132 3.25 21.57 9.63
C PRO A 132 2.49 20.38 9.04
N VAL A 133 2.90 19.96 7.85
CA VAL A 133 2.25 18.86 7.11
C VAL A 133 2.22 17.54 7.92
N GLU A 134 3.23 17.29 8.75
CA GLU A 134 3.29 16.10 9.62
C GLU A 134 2.15 16.02 10.64
N ARG A 135 1.50 17.14 10.98
CA ARG A 135 0.34 17.19 11.90
C ARG A 135 -0.99 16.93 11.20
N LEU A 136 -1.00 16.94 9.87
CA LEU A 136 -2.21 16.68 9.10
C LEU A 136 -2.44 15.17 8.95
N SER A 137 -3.72 14.78 8.85
CA SER A 137 -4.07 13.43 8.42
C SER A 137 -3.51 13.14 7.03
N LEU A 138 -3.35 11.87 6.69
CA LEU A 138 -2.86 11.48 5.37
C LEU A 138 -3.75 12.04 4.24
N ALA A 139 -5.08 12.00 4.41
CA ALA A 139 -6.03 12.63 3.50
C ALA A 139 -5.82 14.15 3.39
N GLY A 140 -5.57 14.82 4.53
CA GLY A 140 -5.26 16.25 4.55
C GLY A 140 -3.99 16.59 3.78
N ARG A 141 -2.95 15.78 3.90
CA ARG A 141 -1.69 15.93 3.13
C ARG A 141 -1.92 15.75 1.64
N GLN A 142 -2.66 14.71 1.24
CA GLN A 142 -3.00 14.42 -0.14
C GLN A 142 -3.81 15.56 -0.79
N LEU A 143 -4.87 15.99 -0.12
CA LEU A 143 -5.68 17.12 -0.58
C LEU A 143 -4.86 18.42 -0.63
N GLY A 144 -3.94 18.60 0.30
CA GLY A 144 -3.01 19.75 0.31
C GLY A 144 -2.13 19.79 -0.93
N GLU A 145 -1.58 18.66 -1.41
CA GLU A 145 -0.82 18.60 -2.65
C GLU A 145 -1.68 18.92 -3.88
N ILE A 146 -2.93 18.43 -3.92
CA ILE A 146 -3.87 18.73 -4.99
C ILE A 146 -4.21 20.23 -5.01
N VAL A 147 -4.57 20.81 -3.86
CA VAL A 147 -4.86 22.25 -3.73
C VAL A 147 -3.65 23.07 -4.17
N SER A 148 -2.44 22.70 -3.74
CA SER A 148 -1.21 23.40 -4.15
C SER A 148 -0.96 23.33 -5.65
N ALA A 149 -1.19 22.17 -6.29
CA ALA A 149 -1.03 22.01 -7.74
C ALA A 149 -2.07 22.85 -8.52
N VAL A 150 -3.31 22.87 -8.08
CA VAL A 150 -4.39 23.68 -8.67
C VAL A 150 -4.07 25.19 -8.52
N THR A 151 -3.66 25.61 -7.34
CA THR A 151 -3.25 27.01 -7.06
C THR A 151 -2.05 27.44 -7.91
N ALA A 152 -1.15 26.49 -8.25
CA ALA A 152 -0.03 26.72 -9.17
C ALA A 152 -0.47 26.82 -10.66
N GLY A 153 -1.77 26.72 -10.97
CA GLY A 153 -2.33 26.84 -12.31
C GLY A 153 -2.33 25.53 -13.11
N ALA A 154 -2.42 24.39 -12.44
CA ALA A 154 -2.54 23.11 -13.14
C ALA A 154 -3.87 23.02 -13.90
N ARG A 155 -3.79 22.87 -15.23
CA ARG A 155 -4.91 22.58 -16.13
C ARG A 155 -5.01 21.09 -16.51
N ILE A 156 -3.94 20.34 -16.24
CA ILE A 156 -3.85 18.89 -16.31
C ILE A 156 -3.31 18.43 -14.96
N LEU A 157 -4.03 17.56 -14.28
CA LEU A 157 -3.65 17.01 -12.99
C LEU A 157 -3.45 15.51 -13.12
N LEU A 158 -2.23 15.06 -12.83
CA LEU A 158 -1.86 13.65 -12.83
C LEU A 158 -1.79 13.20 -11.37
N LEU A 159 -2.61 12.25 -10.97
CA LEU A 159 -2.70 11.70 -9.63
C LEU A 159 -2.22 10.25 -9.65
N ASP A 160 -1.11 9.96 -8.99
CA ASP A 160 -0.52 8.61 -8.95
C ASP A 160 -0.92 7.89 -7.65
N GLU A 161 -1.88 6.97 -7.73
CA GLU A 161 -2.46 6.21 -6.62
C GLU A 161 -2.91 7.06 -5.41
N PRO A 162 -3.72 8.10 -5.61
CA PRO A 162 -4.04 9.05 -4.55
C PRO A 162 -4.92 8.45 -3.43
N THR A 163 -5.46 7.27 -3.61
CA THR A 163 -6.41 6.61 -2.70
C THR A 163 -5.79 5.44 -1.94
N SER A 164 -4.53 5.08 -2.21
CA SER A 164 -3.90 3.86 -1.71
C SER A 164 -3.89 3.73 -0.18
N ALA A 165 -3.91 4.85 0.54
CA ALA A 165 -3.87 4.89 2.00
C ALA A 165 -5.04 5.66 2.62
N LEU A 166 -6.15 5.81 1.88
CA LEU A 166 -7.37 6.50 2.31
C LEU A 166 -8.47 5.51 2.67
N GLY A 167 -9.28 5.86 3.67
CA GLY A 167 -10.50 5.14 4.02
C GLY A 167 -11.65 5.44 3.05
N PRO A 168 -12.73 4.63 3.07
CA PRO A 168 -13.86 4.78 2.14
C PRO A 168 -14.46 6.18 2.08
N VAL A 169 -14.67 6.83 3.23
CA VAL A 169 -15.23 8.20 3.31
C VAL A 169 -14.29 9.24 2.69
N GLU A 170 -12.98 9.06 2.89
CA GLU A 170 -11.97 9.95 2.34
C GLU A 170 -11.82 9.78 0.84
N ILE A 171 -11.93 8.54 0.34
CA ILE A 171 -11.96 8.21 -1.10
C ILE A 171 -13.14 8.90 -1.79
N ASP A 172 -14.33 8.77 -1.22
CA ASP A 172 -15.56 9.39 -1.72
C ASP A 172 -15.45 10.93 -1.80
N ARG A 173 -14.84 11.52 -0.77
CA ARG A 173 -14.52 12.95 -0.75
C ARG A 173 -13.55 13.35 -1.84
N LEU A 174 -12.48 12.57 -2.02
CA LEU A 174 -11.47 12.81 -3.06
C LEU A 174 -12.08 12.69 -4.46
N VAL A 175 -12.88 11.64 -4.73
CA VAL A 175 -13.57 11.43 -6.02
C VAL A 175 -14.50 12.62 -6.33
N ARG A 176 -15.28 13.09 -5.35
CA ARG A 176 -16.11 14.29 -5.52
C ARG A 176 -15.29 15.53 -5.83
N THR A 177 -14.16 15.72 -5.16
CA THR A 177 -13.24 16.83 -5.41
C THR A 177 -12.68 16.77 -6.83
N ILE A 178 -12.23 15.59 -7.29
CA ILE A 178 -11.71 15.38 -8.65
C ILE A 178 -12.80 15.68 -9.70
N ARG A 179 -14.04 15.25 -9.46
CA ARG A 179 -15.17 15.56 -10.37
C ARG A 179 -15.46 17.06 -10.45
N ARG A 180 -15.40 17.79 -9.35
CA ARG A 180 -15.53 19.26 -9.34
C ARG A 180 -14.43 19.94 -10.14
N LEU A 181 -13.19 19.51 -9.99
CA LEU A 181 -12.08 20.02 -10.78
C LEU A 181 -12.27 19.78 -12.29
N ALA A 182 -12.73 18.59 -12.67
CA ALA A 182 -13.02 18.28 -14.06
C ALA A 182 -14.16 19.15 -14.62
N ALA A 183 -15.24 19.34 -13.87
CA ALA A 183 -16.34 20.22 -14.22
C ALA A 183 -15.92 21.69 -14.35
N ALA A 184 -14.90 22.14 -13.59
CA ALA A 184 -14.28 23.45 -13.70
C ALA A 184 -13.27 23.56 -14.86
N GLY A 185 -13.07 22.49 -15.64
CA GLY A 185 -12.24 22.47 -16.86
C GLY A 185 -10.84 21.91 -16.67
N THR A 186 -10.46 21.45 -15.48
CA THR A 186 -9.18 20.74 -15.25
C THR A 186 -9.28 19.32 -15.77
N SER A 187 -8.34 18.90 -16.61
CA SER A 187 -8.27 17.50 -17.06
C SER A 187 -7.53 16.66 -16.03
N VAL A 188 -8.06 15.49 -15.68
CA VAL A 188 -7.48 14.65 -14.64
C VAL A 188 -7.10 13.28 -15.21
N ALA A 189 -5.86 12.84 -14.98
CA ALA A 189 -5.45 11.46 -15.18
C ALA A 189 -5.26 10.81 -13.80
N LEU A 190 -6.12 9.84 -13.50
CA LEU A 190 -6.13 9.10 -12.23
C LEU A 190 -5.47 7.75 -12.43
N VAL A 191 -4.27 7.57 -11.88
CA VAL A 191 -3.60 6.27 -11.85
C VAL A 191 -4.08 5.52 -10.61
N THR A 192 -4.69 4.36 -10.80
CA THR A 192 -5.18 3.52 -9.70
C THR A 192 -5.22 2.05 -10.10
N HIS A 193 -5.24 1.15 -9.13
CA HIS A 193 -5.56 -0.26 -9.31
C HIS A 193 -6.96 -0.62 -8.79
N ARG A 194 -7.70 0.35 -8.22
CA ARG A 194 -9.03 0.17 -7.64
C ARG A 194 -10.12 0.45 -8.66
N ILE A 195 -10.74 -0.61 -9.18
CA ILE A 195 -11.72 -0.53 -10.25
C ILE A 195 -12.99 0.21 -9.82
N ALA A 196 -13.43 0.03 -8.56
CA ALA A 196 -14.62 0.72 -8.04
C ALA A 196 -14.52 2.24 -8.18
N GLU A 197 -13.38 2.84 -7.82
CA GLU A 197 -13.12 4.27 -7.94
C GLU A 197 -13.19 4.77 -9.39
N VAL A 198 -12.73 3.92 -10.32
CA VAL A 198 -12.76 4.21 -11.76
C VAL A 198 -14.20 4.25 -12.28
N MET A 199 -15.00 3.26 -11.92
CA MET A 199 -16.38 3.15 -12.38
C MET A 199 -17.25 4.27 -11.82
N GLU A 200 -16.96 4.75 -10.61
CA GLU A 200 -17.66 5.88 -10.01
C GLU A 200 -17.15 7.23 -10.51
N GLY A 201 -15.84 7.36 -10.73
CA GLY A 201 -15.15 8.65 -10.87
C GLY A 201 -14.75 9.05 -12.28
N ALA A 202 -14.44 8.11 -13.17
CA ALA A 202 -13.82 8.39 -14.45
C ALA A 202 -14.80 8.37 -15.64
N ASP A 203 -14.57 9.26 -16.62
CA ASP A 203 -15.31 9.30 -17.90
C ASP A 203 -14.78 8.24 -18.89
N SER A 204 -13.49 7.96 -18.81
CA SER A 204 -12.79 7.01 -19.69
C SER A 204 -11.68 6.31 -18.96
N LEU A 205 -11.26 5.17 -19.46
CA LEU A 205 -10.17 4.40 -18.87
C LEU A 205 -9.20 3.85 -19.92
N THR A 206 -7.96 3.71 -19.52
CA THR A 206 -6.89 3.03 -20.26
C THR A 206 -6.36 1.90 -19.38
N VAL A 207 -6.47 0.65 -19.83
CA VAL A 207 -5.96 -0.53 -19.14
C VAL A 207 -4.57 -0.86 -19.64
N LEU A 208 -3.58 -0.81 -18.74
CA LEU A 208 -2.20 -1.23 -19.03
C LEU A 208 -1.91 -2.62 -18.44
N ARG A 209 -1.18 -3.44 -19.20
CA ARG A 209 -0.65 -4.73 -18.75
C ARG A 209 0.68 -5.01 -19.43
N GLY A 210 1.73 -5.26 -18.61
CA GLY A 210 3.07 -5.52 -19.13
C GLY A 210 3.63 -4.43 -20.05
N GLY A 211 3.36 -3.17 -19.75
CA GLY A 211 3.80 -2.01 -20.53
C GLY A 211 2.99 -1.70 -21.77
N LYS A 212 1.92 -2.46 -22.09
CA LYS A 212 1.07 -2.28 -23.25
C LYS A 212 -0.34 -1.84 -22.87
N VAL A 213 -0.97 -1.04 -23.71
CA VAL A 213 -2.39 -0.71 -23.59
C VAL A 213 -3.20 -1.89 -24.13
N ILE A 214 -4.06 -2.46 -23.28
CA ILE A 214 -4.92 -3.61 -23.59
C ILE A 214 -6.35 -3.15 -23.95
N LEU A 215 -6.81 -2.09 -23.29
CA LEU A 215 -8.10 -1.46 -23.55
C LEU A 215 -7.93 0.05 -23.42
N ASP A 216 -8.54 0.80 -24.30
CA ASP A 216 -8.70 2.25 -24.22
C ASP A 216 -10.12 2.63 -24.66
N GLY A 217 -10.88 3.33 -23.79
CA GLY A 217 -12.27 3.64 -24.08
C GLY A 217 -13.01 4.36 -22.96
N THR A 218 -14.33 4.53 -23.15
CA THR A 218 -15.22 5.12 -22.13
C THR A 218 -15.55 4.10 -21.06
N THR A 219 -15.80 4.58 -19.82
CA THR A 219 -16.25 3.72 -18.70
C THR A 219 -17.71 3.29 -18.86
N ALA A 220 -18.51 4.02 -19.64
CA ALA A 220 -19.92 3.74 -19.81
C ALA A 220 -20.16 2.38 -20.46
N GLY A 221 -20.89 1.52 -19.78
CA GLY A 221 -21.27 0.18 -20.24
C GLY A 221 -20.22 -0.91 -20.04
N LEU A 222 -19.07 -0.60 -19.41
CA LEU A 222 -18.09 -1.62 -19.06
C LEU A 222 -18.50 -2.35 -17.77
N ASP A 223 -18.29 -3.68 -17.76
CA ASP A 223 -18.45 -4.48 -16.57
C ASP A 223 -17.16 -4.45 -15.72
N THR A 224 -17.31 -4.21 -14.41
CA THR A 224 -16.23 -4.21 -13.43
C THR A 224 -15.39 -5.49 -13.49
N ASN A 225 -16.04 -6.66 -13.68
CA ASN A 225 -15.35 -7.94 -13.79
C ASN A 225 -14.55 -8.07 -15.10
N GLU A 226 -15.03 -7.47 -16.19
CA GLU A 226 -14.32 -7.45 -17.46
C GLU A 226 -13.05 -6.61 -17.36
N VAL A 227 -13.14 -5.42 -16.77
CA VAL A 227 -11.97 -4.57 -16.50
C VAL A 227 -10.95 -5.30 -15.61
N ALA A 228 -11.42 -5.98 -14.55
CA ALA A 228 -10.57 -6.79 -13.69
C ALA A 228 -9.83 -7.91 -14.45
N ARG A 229 -10.52 -8.62 -15.34
CA ARG A 229 -9.90 -9.66 -16.19
C ARG A 229 -8.86 -9.07 -17.14
N LEU A 230 -9.13 -7.94 -17.75
CA LEU A 230 -8.20 -7.27 -18.66
C LEU A 230 -6.94 -6.80 -17.94
N MET A 231 -7.08 -6.33 -16.69
CA MET A 231 -5.94 -5.94 -15.86
C MET A 231 -5.05 -7.14 -15.51
N VAL A 232 -5.65 -8.25 -15.09
CA VAL A 232 -4.92 -9.44 -14.58
C VAL A 232 -4.53 -10.42 -15.68
N GLY A 233 -5.28 -10.48 -16.80
CA GLY A 233 -5.16 -11.53 -17.80
C GLY A 233 -5.82 -12.83 -17.36
N ASP A 234 -5.79 -13.85 -18.25
CA ASP A 234 -6.33 -15.19 -18.00
C ASP A 234 -5.46 -16.05 -17.07
N ARG A 235 -4.69 -15.42 -16.18
CA ARG A 235 -4.02 -16.20 -15.13
C ARG A 235 -5.10 -16.66 -14.17
N ASP A 236 -5.22 -17.98 -14.05
CA ASP A 236 -5.98 -18.61 -12.97
C ASP A 236 -5.67 -17.86 -11.66
N ARG A 237 -6.68 -17.18 -11.12
CA ARG A 237 -6.63 -16.75 -9.72
C ARG A 237 -6.59 -18.07 -8.97
N GLY A 238 -5.38 -18.53 -8.64
CA GLY A 238 -5.22 -19.59 -7.68
C GLY A 238 -5.95 -19.11 -6.43
N ARG A 239 -7.22 -19.51 -6.30
CA ARG A 239 -7.89 -19.45 -5.01
C ARG A 239 -6.97 -20.21 -4.08
N ALA A 240 -6.28 -19.49 -3.19
CA ALA A 240 -5.63 -20.15 -2.07
C ALA A 240 -6.72 -21.04 -1.47
N THR A 241 -6.56 -22.34 -1.61
CA THR A 241 -7.52 -23.31 -1.06
C THR A 241 -7.46 -23.09 0.44
N ARG A 242 -8.50 -22.46 1.00
CA ARG A 242 -8.66 -22.34 2.44
C ARG A 242 -8.67 -23.75 3.00
N ALA A 243 -7.56 -24.18 3.59
CA ALA A 243 -7.59 -25.35 4.43
C ALA A 243 -8.47 -24.98 5.63
N ALA A 244 -9.51 -25.76 5.90
CA ALA A 244 -10.36 -25.52 7.08
C ALA A 244 -9.47 -25.50 8.32
N ALA A 245 -9.67 -24.53 9.21
CA ALA A 245 -9.03 -24.53 10.53
C ALA A 245 -9.43 -25.84 11.24
N THR A 246 -8.44 -26.69 11.50
CA THR A 246 -8.69 -28.09 11.89
C THR A 246 -8.54 -28.31 13.39
N SER A 247 -8.14 -27.30 14.15
CA SER A 247 -7.81 -27.46 15.58
C SER A 247 -8.62 -26.52 16.48
N GLU A 248 -9.08 -27.03 17.61
CA GLU A 248 -9.65 -26.24 18.71
C GLU A 248 -8.57 -25.55 19.57
N TRP A 249 -7.28 -25.83 19.32
CA TRP A 249 -6.18 -25.30 20.10
C TRP A 249 -5.96 -23.82 19.80
N ARG A 250 -6.07 -22.99 20.84
CA ARG A 250 -5.87 -21.53 20.75
C ARG A 250 -4.40 -21.22 20.97
N ARG A 251 -3.69 -20.88 19.88
CA ARG A 251 -2.26 -20.57 19.95
C ARG A 251 -1.97 -19.13 20.37
N LEU A 252 -2.76 -18.18 19.90
CA LEU A 252 -2.66 -16.78 20.28
C LEU A 252 -3.93 -16.39 21.00
N LYS A 253 -3.78 -15.78 22.18
CA LYS A 253 -4.89 -15.21 22.93
C LYS A 253 -4.52 -13.81 23.41
N VAL A 254 -5.45 -12.88 23.19
CA VAL A 254 -5.33 -11.48 23.63
C VAL A 254 -6.54 -11.17 24.50
N SER A 255 -6.29 -10.58 25.65
CA SER A 255 -7.35 -10.29 26.63
C SER A 255 -7.26 -8.84 27.08
N GLY A 256 -8.27 -8.04 26.73
CA GLY A 256 -8.45 -6.68 27.23
C GLY A 256 -7.27 -5.73 26.93
N LEU A 257 -6.63 -5.85 25.75
CA LEU A 257 -5.45 -5.08 25.41
C LEU A 257 -5.77 -3.59 25.32
N MET A 258 -5.07 -2.78 26.10
CA MET A 258 -5.22 -1.33 26.15
C MET A 258 -3.91 -0.64 25.85
N LEU A 259 -3.92 0.33 24.95
CA LEU A 259 -2.79 1.18 24.63
C LEU A 259 -3.21 2.64 24.59
N ARG A 260 -2.47 3.47 25.31
CA ARG A 260 -2.63 4.92 25.31
C ARG A 260 -1.31 5.57 24.94
N ASP A 261 -1.34 6.55 24.07
CA ASP A 261 -0.20 7.37 23.68
C ASP A 261 -0.54 8.83 24.01
N GLU A 262 0.23 9.43 24.91
CA GLU A 262 -0.13 10.71 25.55
C GLU A 262 -1.56 10.69 26.07
N ASP A 263 -2.46 11.52 25.51
CA ASP A 263 -3.88 11.59 25.89
C ASP A 263 -4.80 10.80 24.94
N GLN A 264 -4.26 10.18 23.89
CA GLN A 264 -5.05 9.45 22.89
C GLN A 264 -5.11 7.94 23.21
N LEU A 265 -6.33 7.42 23.35
CA LEU A 265 -6.57 5.99 23.47
C LEU A 265 -6.48 5.35 22.07
N ILE A 266 -5.45 4.52 21.86
CA ILE A 266 -5.13 3.88 20.56
C ILE A 266 -5.76 2.50 20.45
N LEU A 267 -5.67 1.69 21.52
CA LEU A 267 -6.35 0.41 21.67
C LEU A 267 -7.18 0.43 22.93
N ASP A 268 -8.43 -0.01 22.84
CA ASP A 268 -9.42 0.06 23.91
C ASP A 268 -10.10 -1.29 24.13
N GLY A 269 -9.48 -2.13 24.98
CA GLY A 269 -10.03 -3.40 25.42
C GLY A 269 -10.05 -4.48 24.34
N ILE A 270 -9.11 -4.50 23.39
CA ILE A 270 -9.03 -5.50 22.34
C ILE A 270 -8.89 -6.90 22.93
N SER A 271 -9.83 -7.79 22.58
CA SER A 271 -9.79 -9.20 22.94
C SER A 271 -10.03 -10.05 21.70
N LEU A 272 -9.12 -10.97 21.42
CA LEU A 272 -9.20 -11.88 20.28
C LEU A 272 -8.48 -13.21 20.58
N GLU A 273 -8.83 -14.25 19.85
CA GLU A 273 -8.17 -15.54 19.91
C GLU A 273 -7.93 -16.03 18.49
N VAL A 274 -6.80 -16.69 18.26
CA VAL A 274 -6.48 -17.31 16.96
C VAL A 274 -6.09 -18.76 17.19
N ARG A 275 -6.78 -19.66 16.49
CA ARG A 275 -6.59 -21.10 16.60
C ARG A 275 -5.42 -21.57 15.75
N GLN A 276 -4.89 -22.72 16.07
CA GLN A 276 -3.91 -23.40 15.23
C GLN A 276 -4.50 -23.67 13.83
N GLY A 277 -3.77 -23.25 12.80
CA GLY A 277 -4.21 -23.38 11.41
C GLY A 277 -5.21 -22.30 10.95
N GLU A 278 -5.56 -21.35 11.81
CA GLU A 278 -6.47 -20.25 11.49
C GLU A 278 -5.71 -19.05 10.92
N ILE A 279 -6.32 -18.38 9.95
CA ILE A 279 -5.96 -17.03 9.53
C ILE A 279 -7.05 -16.08 9.99
N LEU A 280 -6.75 -15.25 10.99
CA LEU A 280 -7.57 -14.13 11.42
C LEU A 280 -7.23 -12.90 10.59
N ALA A 281 -8.19 -12.43 9.80
CA ALA A 281 -8.10 -11.18 9.08
C ALA A 281 -8.49 -10.02 10.00
N VAL A 282 -7.72 -8.93 9.98
CA VAL A 282 -7.99 -7.71 10.74
C VAL A 282 -8.16 -6.56 9.78
N ALA A 283 -9.40 -6.12 9.60
CA ALA A 283 -9.79 -5.00 8.77
C ALA A 283 -9.94 -3.71 9.62
N GLY A 284 -9.82 -2.57 8.99
CA GLY A 284 -10.05 -1.26 9.58
C GLY A 284 -9.58 -0.16 8.66
N VAL A 285 -9.98 1.08 8.95
CA VAL A 285 -9.43 2.24 8.24
C VAL A 285 -7.97 2.40 8.63
N ALA A 286 -7.10 2.66 7.64
CA ALA A 286 -5.69 2.91 7.89
C ALA A 286 -5.52 4.03 8.93
N GLY A 287 -4.80 3.74 10.01
CA GLY A 287 -4.62 4.66 11.13
C GLY A 287 -3.69 4.07 12.19
N VAL A 288 -3.61 4.72 13.32
CA VAL A 288 -2.66 4.39 14.40
C VAL A 288 -2.96 3.07 15.13
N SER A 289 -4.21 2.57 15.05
CA SER A 289 -4.61 1.36 15.80
C SER A 289 -4.07 0.05 15.19
N GLN A 290 -3.97 -0.04 13.87
CA GLN A 290 -3.48 -1.26 13.19
C GLN A 290 -1.98 -1.51 13.44
N PRO A 291 -1.07 -0.54 13.21
CA PRO A 291 0.34 -0.71 13.58
C PRO A 291 0.53 -0.99 15.06
N ALA A 292 -0.20 -0.25 15.91
CA ALA A 292 -0.13 -0.42 17.35
C ALA A 292 -0.53 -1.83 17.81
N LEU A 293 -1.59 -2.40 17.20
CA LEU A 293 -1.99 -3.78 17.47
C LEU A 293 -0.92 -4.77 17.01
N ALA A 294 -0.42 -4.62 15.77
CA ALA A 294 0.62 -5.49 15.23
C ALA A 294 1.87 -5.52 16.11
N GLU A 295 2.36 -4.35 16.51
CA GLU A 295 3.52 -4.19 17.39
C GLU A 295 3.27 -4.75 18.80
N ALA A 296 2.06 -4.52 19.36
CA ALA A 296 1.70 -5.05 20.66
C ALA A 296 1.61 -6.58 20.68
N LEU A 297 1.05 -7.19 19.61
CA LEU A 297 1.01 -8.65 19.44
C LEU A 297 2.40 -9.26 19.33
N ALA A 298 3.35 -8.55 18.73
CA ALA A 298 4.74 -8.96 18.61
C ALA A 298 5.56 -8.69 19.88
N GLY A 299 4.98 -8.05 20.90
CA GLY A 299 5.68 -7.63 22.11
C GLY A 299 6.59 -6.42 21.93
N LEU A 300 6.58 -5.78 20.75
CA LEU A 300 7.45 -4.65 20.40
C LEU A 300 6.98 -3.32 20.99
N ARG A 301 5.72 -3.25 21.40
CA ARG A 301 5.12 -2.05 21.98
C ARG A 301 4.56 -2.33 23.38
N ALA A 302 5.00 -1.53 24.35
CA ALA A 302 4.48 -1.61 25.71
C ALA A 302 2.98 -1.21 25.72
N VAL A 303 2.17 -1.93 26.47
CA VAL A 303 0.74 -1.71 26.62
C VAL A 303 0.41 -1.23 28.02
N ASN A 304 -0.70 -0.50 28.18
CA ASN A 304 -1.12 0.03 29.49
C ASN A 304 -2.00 -0.97 30.26
N GLY A 305 -2.47 -2.03 29.60
CA GLY A 305 -3.28 -3.07 30.23
C GLY A 305 -3.61 -4.20 29.26
N GLY A 306 -4.13 -5.27 29.80
CA GLY A 306 -4.42 -6.50 29.06
C GLY A 306 -3.23 -7.45 28.99
N ARG A 307 -3.41 -8.54 28.22
CA ARG A 307 -2.38 -9.60 28.08
C ARG A 307 -2.36 -10.15 26.66
N VAL A 308 -1.15 -10.55 26.22
CA VAL A 308 -0.90 -11.34 25.01
C VAL A 308 -0.28 -12.66 25.43
N GLU A 309 -0.94 -13.77 25.09
CA GLU A 309 -0.50 -15.12 25.45
C GLU A 309 -0.27 -15.96 24.20
N ILE A 310 0.87 -16.64 24.13
CA ILE A 310 1.20 -17.64 23.10
C ILE A 310 1.28 -18.98 23.79
N ASP A 311 0.46 -19.96 23.36
CA ASP A 311 0.36 -21.30 23.97
C ASP A 311 0.20 -21.21 25.52
N ALA A 312 -0.65 -20.26 25.98
CA ALA A 312 -0.93 -19.94 27.39
C ALA A 312 0.25 -19.34 28.20
N ILE A 313 1.31 -18.93 27.54
CA ILE A 313 2.45 -18.22 28.16
C ILE A 313 2.29 -16.74 27.89
N ASP A 314 2.34 -15.91 28.93
CA ASP A 314 2.26 -14.44 28.83
C ASP A 314 3.55 -13.88 28.20
N VAL A 315 3.40 -13.17 27.09
CA VAL A 315 4.49 -12.52 26.34
C VAL A 315 4.25 -11.03 26.18
N THR A 316 3.42 -10.45 27.02
CA THR A 316 3.01 -9.04 26.94
C THR A 316 4.20 -8.11 27.07
N GLY A 317 4.54 -7.36 26.01
CA GLY A 317 5.69 -6.44 26.00
C GLY A 317 7.04 -7.14 26.04
N ASP A 318 7.10 -8.44 25.72
CA ASP A 318 8.32 -9.24 25.68
C ASP A 318 8.59 -9.77 24.26
N PRO A 319 9.32 -9.03 23.41
CA PRO A 319 9.61 -9.46 22.05
C PRO A 319 10.54 -10.68 21.97
N ASP A 320 11.44 -10.84 22.94
CA ASP A 320 12.36 -11.98 23.01
C ASP A 320 11.59 -13.25 23.37
N GLY A 321 10.70 -13.19 24.37
CA GLY A 321 9.80 -14.28 24.74
C GLY A 321 8.88 -14.66 23.59
N SER A 322 8.27 -13.70 22.91
CA SER A 322 7.43 -13.92 21.73
C SER A 322 8.21 -14.67 20.63
N THR A 323 9.41 -14.23 20.33
CA THR A 323 10.29 -14.85 19.33
C THR A 323 10.72 -16.26 19.73
N CYS A 324 11.06 -16.48 21.01
CA CYS A 324 11.43 -17.78 21.55
C CYS A 324 10.26 -18.79 21.48
N LEU A 325 9.03 -18.32 21.63
CA LEU A 325 7.81 -19.14 21.48
C LEU A 325 7.37 -19.31 20.02
N GLY A 326 8.19 -18.85 19.06
CA GLY A 326 7.97 -19.06 17.64
C GLY A 326 7.01 -18.07 17.01
N LEU A 327 6.94 -16.83 17.50
CA LEU A 327 6.27 -15.75 16.79
C LEU A 327 7.16 -15.23 15.68
N ALA A 328 6.58 -15.07 14.47
CA ALA A 328 7.14 -14.36 13.34
C ALA A 328 6.38 -13.04 13.15
N PHE A 329 7.11 -11.94 12.97
CA PHE A 329 6.54 -10.63 12.74
C PHE A 329 6.94 -10.07 11.37
N ILE A 330 5.94 -9.72 10.56
CA ILE A 330 6.13 -9.09 9.25
C ILE A 330 5.57 -7.66 9.35
N PRO A 331 6.42 -6.64 9.49
CA PRO A 331 5.99 -5.25 9.60
C PRO A 331 5.48 -4.71 8.24
N GLU A 332 4.65 -3.67 8.29
CA GLU A 332 4.14 -2.95 7.12
C GLU A 332 5.29 -2.27 6.35
N ASN A 333 6.16 -1.59 7.09
CA ASN A 333 7.36 -0.98 6.51
C ASN A 333 8.51 -2.00 6.51
N ARG A 334 8.86 -2.51 5.34
CA ARG A 334 9.95 -3.47 5.16
C ARG A 334 11.32 -2.99 5.66
N ALA A 335 11.54 -1.65 5.74
CA ALA A 335 12.78 -1.10 6.28
C ALA A 335 12.97 -1.42 7.76
N ASP A 336 11.89 -1.70 8.49
CA ASP A 336 11.94 -2.09 9.90
C ASP A 336 12.27 -3.59 10.06
N GLY A 337 12.17 -4.36 8.98
CA GLY A 337 12.43 -5.80 8.96
C GLY A 337 13.71 -6.22 8.22
N ILE A 338 14.26 -5.38 7.34
CA ILE A 338 15.45 -5.70 6.52
C ILE A 338 16.61 -4.80 6.94
N VAL A 339 17.79 -5.38 7.15
CA VAL A 339 19.03 -4.63 7.34
C VAL A 339 19.64 -4.36 5.97
N ALA A 340 19.51 -3.12 5.49
CA ALA A 340 19.82 -2.73 4.11
C ALA A 340 21.30 -2.99 3.71
N ASP A 341 22.23 -2.79 4.65
CA ASP A 341 23.67 -2.92 4.41
C ASP A 341 24.19 -4.38 4.45
N LEU A 342 23.35 -5.33 4.89
CA LEU A 342 23.68 -6.74 4.90
C LEU A 342 23.31 -7.42 3.57
N THR A 343 23.99 -8.51 3.27
CA THR A 343 23.67 -9.38 2.13
C THR A 343 22.33 -10.11 2.32
N ILE A 344 21.81 -10.72 1.25
CA ILE A 344 20.61 -11.55 1.29
C ILE A 344 20.77 -12.70 2.28
N PHE A 345 21.90 -13.45 2.23
CA PHE A 345 22.10 -14.58 3.14
C PHE A 345 22.30 -14.15 4.59
N GLU A 346 22.91 -13.01 4.85
CA GLU A 346 23.04 -12.46 6.21
C GLU A 346 21.66 -12.03 6.76
N ASN A 347 20.83 -11.36 5.96
CA ASN A 347 19.46 -11.07 6.34
C ASN A 347 18.64 -12.34 6.59
N ALA A 348 18.79 -13.35 5.72
CA ALA A 348 18.09 -14.63 5.82
C ALA A 348 18.37 -15.37 7.12
N SER A 349 19.59 -15.25 7.66
CA SER A 349 20.06 -15.97 8.87
C SER A 349 20.03 -15.17 10.16
N LEU A 350 19.55 -13.90 10.14
CA LEU A 350 19.60 -12.97 11.29
C LEU A 350 19.13 -13.58 12.63
N PHE A 351 17.96 -14.22 12.65
CA PHE A 351 17.37 -14.76 13.87
C PHE A 351 17.95 -16.11 14.28
N GLU A 352 18.67 -16.79 13.41
CA GLU A 352 19.21 -18.12 13.65
C GLU A 352 20.74 -18.13 13.83
N MET A 353 21.40 -16.96 13.73
CA MET A 353 22.87 -16.85 13.81
C MET A 353 23.46 -17.42 15.11
N GLY A 354 22.68 -17.48 16.19
CA GLY A 354 23.06 -18.14 17.45
C GLY A 354 22.64 -19.61 17.54
N GLY A 355 21.85 -20.11 16.60
CA GLY A 355 21.28 -21.44 16.60
C GLY A 355 22.27 -22.56 16.27
N LYS A 356 21.92 -23.81 16.61
CA LYS A 356 22.74 -25.00 16.29
C LYS A 356 22.93 -25.21 14.80
N ALA A 357 21.97 -24.78 13.97
CA ALA A 357 21.96 -24.96 12.52
C ALA A 357 23.11 -24.23 11.83
N PHE A 358 23.58 -23.10 12.38
CA PHE A 358 24.64 -22.26 11.79
C PHE A 358 25.91 -22.23 12.66
N ARG A 359 26.11 -23.24 13.50
CA ARG A 359 27.33 -23.42 14.31
C ARG A 359 28.14 -24.61 13.81
N ARG A 360 29.38 -24.36 13.44
CA ARG A 360 30.35 -25.42 13.14
C ARG A 360 31.02 -25.97 14.40
N PHE A 361 31.33 -25.07 15.37
CA PHE A 361 31.86 -25.35 16.71
C PHE A 361 31.32 -24.30 17.69
N PRO A 362 31.39 -24.50 19.04
CA PRO A 362 31.05 -23.47 19.99
C PRO A 362 31.79 -22.16 19.70
N GLY A 363 31.04 -21.10 19.43
CA GLY A 363 31.56 -19.76 19.09
C GLY A 363 31.96 -19.54 17.61
N MET A 364 31.85 -20.54 16.70
CA MET A 364 32.21 -20.39 15.30
C MET A 364 30.97 -20.54 14.41
N ARG A 365 30.66 -19.49 13.63
CA ARG A 365 29.56 -19.48 12.64
C ARG A 365 29.92 -20.38 11.44
N ASP A 366 28.93 -21.08 10.92
CA ASP A 366 29.02 -21.82 9.65
C ASP A 366 28.46 -20.97 8.52
N ARG A 367 29.30 -20.13 7.92
CA ARG A 367 28.91 -19.24 6.80
C ARG A 367 28.43 -20.01 5.57
N SER A 368 28.90 -21.25 5.38
CA SER A 368 28.44 -22.08 4.27
C SER A 368 26.97 -22.49 4.47
N ALA A 369 26.61 -22.90 5.69
CA ALA A 369 25.24 -23.25 6.04
C ALA A 369 24.30 -22.04 5.95
N GLU A 370 24.76 -20.86 6.41
CA GLU A 370 24.02 -19.60 6.26
C GLU A 370 23.79 -19.23 4.80
N HIS A 371 24.82 -19.35 3.96
CA HIS A 371 24.76 -19.06 2.53
C HIS A 371 23.81 -20.03 1.80
N ASP A 372 23.84 -21.32 2.13
CA ASP A 372 22.92 -22.31 1.58
C ASP A 372 21.48 -22.09 2.06
N HIS A 373 21.29 -21.58 3.27
CA HIS A 373 19.99 -21.13 3.75
C HIS A 373 19.46 -19.93 2.93
N GLY A 374 20.29 -18.93 2.68
CA GLY A 374 19.97 -17.80 1.80
C GLY A 374 19.56 -18.23 0.39
N LYS A 375 20.29 -19.19 -0.20
CA LYS A 375 19.93 -19.78 -1.52
C LYS A 375 18.56 -20.44 -1.52
N ARG A 376 18.22 -21.16 -0.45
CA ARG A 376 16.88 -21.77 -0.32
C ARG A 376 15.78 -20.73 -0.28
N ILE A 377 15.92 -19.66 0.52
CA ILE A 377 14.95 -18.57 0.57
C ILE A 377 14.81 -17.88 -0.78
N ILE A 378 15.94 -17.64 -1.48
CA ILE A 378 15.94 -17.09 -2.84
C ILE A 378 15.12 -17.96 -3.79
N ALA A 379 15.32 -19.29 -3.75
CA ALA A 379 14.63 -20.23 -4.62
C ALA A 379 13.13 -20.35 -4.27
N ASP A 380 12.80 -20.49 -2.99
CA ASP A 380 11.43 -20.72 -2.52
C ASP A 380 10.52 -19.50 -2.74
N PHE A 381 11.09 -18.29 -2.67
CA PHE A 381 10.35 -17.02 -2.79
C PHE A 381 10.63 -16.27 -4.10
N ASP A 382 11.42 -16.83 -5.01
CA ASP A 382 11.84 -16.18 -6.27
C ASP A 382 12.38 -14.76 -6.03
N VAL A 383 13.35 -14.62 -5.12
CA VAL A 383 14.02 -13.34 -4.86
C VAL A 383 14.97 -13.03 -6.00
N ARG A 384 14.93 -11.81 -6.53
CA ARG A 384 15.74 -11.37 -7.65
C ARG A 384 16.62 -10.15 -7.29
N PRO A 385 17.93 -10.15 -7.62
CA PRO A 385 18.68 -11.20 -8.33
C PRO A 385 18.87 -12.45 -7.46
N PRO A 386 19.07 -13.65 -8.09
CA PRO A 386 19.26 -14.89 -7.35
C PRO A 386 20.72 -15.05 -6.88
N ASP A 387 21.24 -14.03 -6.23
CA ASP A 387 22.59 -13.94 -5.70
C ASP A 387 22.54 -13.72 -4.19
N PRO A 388 22.89 -14.70 -3.36
CA PRO A 388 22.87 -14.59 -1.91
C PRO A 388 23.83 -13.54 -1.37
N ASP A 389 24.88 -13.17 -2.10
CA ASP A 389 25.85 -12.14 -1.72
C ASP A 389 25.42 -10.72 -2.11
N ALA A 390 24.30 -10.58 -2.84
CA ALA A 390 23.77 -9.27 -3.18
C ALA A 390 23.33 -8.51 -1.92
N ILE A 391 23.60 -7.21 -1.87
CA ILE A 391 23.20 -6.31 -0.76
C ILE A 391 21.67 -6.10 -0.77
N ALA A 392 21.02 -6.37 0.35
CA ALA A 392 19.57 -6.35 0.46
C ALA A 392 18.96 -4.97 0.18
N GLY A 393 19.65 -3.87 0.51
CA GLY A 393 19.22 -2.50 0.20
C GLY A 393 19.15 -2.20 -1.30
N GLY A 394 19.87 -2.94 -2.15
CA GLY A 394 19.83 -2.82 -3.62
C GLY A 394 18.66 -3.56 -4.28
N LEU A 395 17.91 -4.35 -3.53
CA LEU A 395 16.76 -5.09 -4.05
C LEU A 395 15.56 -4.14 -4.30
N SER A 396 14.72 -4.49 -5.29
CA SER A 396 13.43 -3.85 -5.42
C SER A 396 12.56 -4.12 -4.19
N GLY A 397 11.60 -3.23 -3.90
CA GLY A 397 10.73 -3.37 -2.74
C GLY A 397 10.01 -4.73 -2.67
N GLY A 398 9.57 -5.27 -3.81
CA GLY A 398 8.96 -6.60 -3.87
C GLY A 398 9.91 -7.72 -3.50
N ASN A 399 11.19 -7.63 -3.90
CA ASN A 399 12.19 -8.62 -3.54
C ASN A 399 12.65 -8.50 -2.08
N GLN A 400 12.70 -7.30 -1.53
CA GLN A 400 12.91 -7.10 -0.09
C GLN A 400 11.80 -7.75 0.73
N GLN A 401 10.52 -7.57 0.32
CA GLN A 401 9.38 -8.17 1.01
C GLN A 401 9.40 -9.71 0.91
N LYS A 402 9.73 -10.27 -0.26
CA LYS A 402 9.90 -11.72 -0.43
C LYS A 402 11.00 -12.28 0.47
N LEU A 403 12.13 -11.57 0.60
CA LEU A 403 13.22 -11.94 1.50
C LEU A 403 12.77 -11.91 2.96
N LEU A 404 12.08 -10.84 3.38
CA LEU A 404 11.57 -10.67 4.73
C LEU A 404 10.58 -11.80 5.10
N VAL A 405 9.55 -12.00 4.27
CA VAL A 405 8.55 -13.05 4.50
C VAL A 405 9.18 -14.44 4.45
N GLY A 406 10.10 -14.66 3.51
CA GLY A 406 10.84 -15.92 3.38
C GLY A 406 11.64 -16.24 4.64
N ARG A 407 12.37 -15.27 5.18
CA ARG A 407 13.11 -15.41 6.43
C ARG A 407 12.21 -15.75 7.61
N GLU A 408 11.13 -15.00 7.78
CA GLU A 408 10.20 -15.20 8.91
C GLU A 408 9.52 -16.57 8.87
N LEU A 409 9.08 -17.00 7.68
CA LEU A 409 8.37 -18.27 7.53
C LEU A 409 9.29 -19.50 7.48
N ALA A 410 10.57 -19.33 7.09
CA ALA A 410 11.54 -20.44 7.09
C ALA A 410 11.79 -21.03 8.48
N ARG A 411 11.52 -20.26 9.54
CA ARG A 411 11.62 -20.67 10.95
C ARG A 411 10.49 -21.62 11.39
N ALA A 412 9.53 -21.93 10.49
CA ALA A 412 8.31 -22.69 10.80
C ALA A 412 7.58 -22.17 12.05
N PRO A 413 7.16 -20.89 12.06
CA PRO A 413 6.62 -20.23 13.24
C PRO A 413 5.30 -20.85 13.68
N GLY A 414 5.04 -20.85 15.00
CA GLY A 414 3.75 -21.23 15.60
C GLY A 414 2.70 -20.13 15.46
N VAL A 415 3.14 -18.86 15.50
CA VAL A 415 2.30 -17.67 15.36
C VAL A 415 2.92 -16.75 14.32
N VAL A 416 2.11 -16.18 13.42
CA VAL A 416 2.54 -15.19 12.45
C VAL A 416 1.67 -13.94 12.61
N VAL A 417 2.29 -12.79 12.81
CA VAL A 417 1.63 -11.48 12.74
C VAL A 417 2.15 -10.75 11.52
N ALA A 418 1.30 -10.56 10.53
CA ALA A 418 1.64 -9.92 9.26
C ALA A 418 0.83 -8.62 9.08
N HIS A 419 1.51 -7.49 9.05
CA HIS A 419 0.91 -6.18 8.83
C HIS A 419 1.24 -5.67 7.44
N GLY A 420 0.21 -5.48 6.59
CA GLY A 420 0.36 -5.04 5.21
C GLY A 420 1.28 -5.92 4.35
N PRO A 421 1.23 -7.27 4.46
CA PRO A 421 2.29 -8.13 3.92
C PRO A 421 2.46 -8.03 2.41
N THR A 422 1.43 -7.60 1.67
CA THR A 422 1.47 -7.44 0.20
C THR A 422 1.44 -5.98 -0.26
N GLN A 423 1.51 -5.03 0.67
CA GLN A 423 1.39 -3.61 0.34
C GLN A 423 2.49 -3.13 -0.61
N GLY A 424 2.06 -2.45 -1.69
CA GLY A 424 2.97 -1.90 -2.69
C GLY A 424 3.69 -2.93 -3.56
N LEU A 425 3.20 -4.18 -3.60
CA LEU A 425 3.73 -5.25 -4.43
C LEU A 425 2.96 -5.39 -5.74
N ASP A 426 3.64 -5.96 -6.75
CA ASP A 426 2.95 -6.46 -7.93
C ASP A 426 2.12 -7.72 -7.60
N LEU A 427 1.14 -8.04 -8.46
CA LEU A 427 0.22 -9.16 -8.21
C LEU A 427 0.93 -10.51 -8.08
N ALA A 428 2.02 -10.73 -8.80
CA ALA A 428 2.75 -11.99 -8.75
C ALA A 428 3.48 -12.15 -7.41
N ALA A 429 4.14 -11.08 -6.94
CA ALA A 429 4.77 -11.04 -5.63
C ALA A 429 3.74 -11.17 -4.50
N ALA A 430 2.62 -10.44 -4.60
CA ALA A 430 1.53 -10.53 -3.64
C ALA A 430 0.92 -11.94 -3.57
N ALA A 431 0.68 -12.59 -4.71
CA ALA A 431 0.19 -13.96 -4.77
C ALA A 431 1.17 -14.95 -4.11
N THR A 432 2.48 -14.76 -4.34
CA THR A 432 3.52 -15.60 -3.70
C THR A 432 3.46 -15.49 -2.18
N ILE A 433 3.34 -14.26 -1.65
CA ILE A 433 3.28 -14.02 -0.19
C ILE A 433 1.98 -14.57 0.39
N ARG A 434 0.82 -14.33 -0.25
CA ARG A 434 -0.45 -14.90 0.19
C ARG A 434 -0.42 -16.43 0.24
N ALA A 435 0.13 -17.07 -0.80
CA ALA A 435 0.31 -18.52 -0.82
C ALA A 435 1.22 -19.02 0.31
N ALA A 436 2.29 -18.28 0.63
CA ALA A 436 3.18 -18.62 1.73
C ALA A 436 2.51 -18.51 3.10
N LEU A 437 1.71 -17.45 3.35
CA LEU A 437 0.94 -17.30 4.58
C LEU A 437 -0.13 -18.41 4.72
N ALA A 438 -0.84 -18.71 3.64
CA ALA A 438 -1.81 -19.81 3.62
C ALA A 438 -1.14 -21.19 3.89
N LYS A 439 0.06 -21.40 3.33
CA LYS A 439 0.85 -22.61 3.59
C LYS A 439 1.31 -22.70 5.04
N ALA A 440 1.72 -21.57 5.66
CA ALA A 440 2.09 -21.52 7.07
C ALA A 440 0.90 -21.87 7.97
N ALA A 441 -0.30 -21.34 7.69
CA ALA A 441 -1.52 -21.71 8.42
C ALA A 441 -1.86 -23.20 8.23
N ALA A 442 -1.81 -23.72 7.00
CA ALA A 442 -2.03 -25.15 6.73
C ALA A 442 -1.02 -26.04 7.45
N ALA A 443 0.19 -25.57 7.72
CA ALA A 443 1.20 -26.25 8.53
C ALA A 443 0.95 -26.15 10.04
N GLY A 444 -0.09 -25.42 10.47
CA GLY A 444 -0.52 -25.31 11.88
C GLY A 444 -0.12 -23.99 12.56
N ALA A 445 0.35 -22.99 11.84
CA ALA A 445 0.54 -21.67 12.41
C ALA A 445 -0.80 -20.95 12.66
N ALA A 446 -0.90 -20.20 13.77
CA ALA A 446 -1.94 -19.21 13.96
C ALA A 446 -1.50 -17.92 13.26
N VAL A 447 -2.24 -17.44 12.28
CA VAL A 447 -1.84 -16.31 11.45
C VAL A 447 -2.79 -15.14 11.67
N VAL A 448 -2.24 -13.95 11.99
CA VAL A 448 -2.98 -12.67 12.02
C VAL A 448 -2.52 -11.86 10.82
N VAL A 449 -3.44 -11.53 9.92
CA VAL A 449 -3.17 -10.64 8.78
C VAL A 449 -3.91 -9.34 9.01
N ILE A 450 -3.16 -8.27 9.17
CA ILE A 450 -3.68 -6.90 9.33
C ILE A 450 -3.43 -6.17 8.02
N SER A 451 -4.48 -5.71 7.34
CA SER A 451 -4.33 -5.06 6.04
C SER A 451 -5.45 -4.05 5.79
N ALA A 452 -5.13 -3.00 5.02
CA ALA A 452 -6.14 -2.10 4.45
C ALA A 452 -6.75 -2.65 3.16
N ASP A 453 -6.15 -3.69 2.57
CA ASP A 453 -6.63 -4.35 1.35
C ASP A 453 -7.69 -5.41 1.71
N LEU A 454 -8.96 -5.06 1.50
CA LEU A 454 -10.08 -5.95 1.78
C LEU A 454 -10.07 -7.21 0.90
N ASP A 455 -9.63 -7.11 -0.35
CA ASP A 455 -9.57 -8.26 -1.25
C ASP A 455 -8.56 -9.30 -0.72
N GLU A 456 -7.42 -8.85 -0.20
CA GLU A 456 -6.43 -9.70 0.47
C GLU A 456 -7.03 -10.40 1.69
N LEU A 457 -7.71 -9.64 2.55
CA LEU A 457 -8.31 -10.16 3.78
C LEU A 457 -9.43 -11.18 3.50
N LEU A 458 -10.30 -10.89 2.52
CA LEU A 458 -11.38 -11.76 2.08
C LEU A 458 -10.86 -13.02 1.39
N GLU A 459 -9.70 -12.96 0.71
CA GLU A 459 -9.08 -14.12 0.06
C GLU A 459 -8.43 -15.06 1.08
N LEU A 460 -7.68 -14.52 2.05
CA LEU A 460 -6.86 -15.30 2.98
C LEU A 460 -7.61 -15.74 4.24
N GLY A 461 -8.45 -14.87 4.81
CA GLY A 461 -9.02 -15.02 6.14
C GLY A 461 -10.00 -16.20 6.26
N HIS A 462 -9.98 -16.87 7.39
CA HIS A 462 -11.07 -17.79 7.80
C HIS A 462 -12.16 -17.02 8.51
N ARG A 463 -11.77 -16.02 9.30
CA ARG A 463 -12.59 -15.11 10.07
C ARG A 463 -11.99 -13.71 9.97
N MET A 464 -12.85 -12.69 10.00
CA MET A 464 -12.43 -11.29 9.93
C MET A 464 -12.99 -10.51 11.12
N ILE A 465 -12.14 -9.72 11.76
CA ILE A 465 -12.56 -8.69 12.72
C ILE A 465 -12.35 -7.31 12.12
N VAL A 466 -13.21 -6.38 12.47
CA VAL A 466 -13.09 -4.97 12.06
C VAL A 466 -12.74 -4.13 13.28
N ILE A 467 -11.66 -3.34 13.16
CA ILE A 467 -11.21 -2.44 14.22
C ILE A 467 -11.46 -0.99 13.78
N THR A 468 -12.19 -0.26 14.63
CA THR A 468 -12.46 1.16 14.46
C THR A 468 -12.27 1.87 15.79
N ASN A 469 -11.54 3.00 15.79
CA ASN A 469 -11.23 3.78 17.01
C ASN A 469 -10.66 2.93 18.16
N GLY A 470 -9.80 1.95 17.82
CA GLY A 470 -9.15 1.10 18.81
C GLY A 470 -10.01 -0.01 19.40
N ARG A 471 -11.24 -0.24 18.92
CA ARG A 471 -12.15 -1.28 19.39
C ARG A 471 -12.51 -2.25 18.27
N ILE A 472 -12.75 -3.52 18.60
CA ILE A 472 -13.38 -4.48 17.69
C ILE A 472 -14.86 -4.14 17.64
N VAL A 473 -15.36 -3.77 16.45
CA VAL A 473 -16.77 -3.34 16.24
C VAL A 473 -17.60 -4.40 15.51
N ALA A 474 -16.97 -5.33 14.82
CA ALA A 474 -17.66 -6.41 14.11
C ALA A 474 -16.74 -7.62 13.92
N GLU A 475 -17.36 -8.78 13.75
CA GLU A 475 -16.72 -10.03 13.40
C GLU A 475 -17.52 -10.73 12.30
N PHE A 476 -16.82 -11.29 11.29
CA PHE A 476 -17.41 -11.98 10.15
C PHE A 476 -16.77 -13.36 9.97
N ASP A 477 -17.62 -14.37 9.79
CA ASP A 477 -17.22 -15.69 9.33
C ASP A 477 -17.06 -15.68 7.81
N LEU A 478 -15.83 -15.79 7.33
CA LEU A 478 -15.52 -15.74 5.89
C LEU A 478 -15.80 -17.05 5.15
N ALA A 479 -16.27 -18.10 5.85
CA ALA A 479 -16.83 -19.29 5.22
C ALA A 479 -18.19 -18.99 4.56
N ARG A 480 -18.85 -17.89 4.94
CA ARG A 480 -20.12 -17.41 4.40
C ARG A 480 -19.90 -16.17 3.55
N PRO A 481 -20.83 -15.85 2.62
CA PRO A 481 -20.79 -14.59 1.90
C PRO A 481 -20.87 -13.39 2.88
N VAL A 482 -19.93 -12.48 2.78
CA VAL A 482 -19.89 -11.26 3.61
C VAL A 482 -20.82 -10.20 3.01
N ASP A 483 -21.68 -9.60 3.84
CA ASP A 483 -22.43 -8.41 3.44
C ASP A 483 -21.49 -7.21 3.40
N MET A 484 -21.15 -6.78 2.18
CA MET A 484 -20.22 -5.67 1.96
C MET A 484 -20.73 -4.33 2.48
N THR A 485 -22.06 -4.17 2.60
CA THR A 485 -22.68 -2.96 3.17
C THR A 485 -22.45 -2.89 4.67
N LEU A 486 -22.67 -4.01 5.37
CA LEU A 486 -22.40 -4.10 6.81
C LEU A 486 -20.91 -3.95 7.11
N LEU A 487 -20.04 -4.55 6.29
CA LEU A 487 -18.59 -4.42 6.41
C LEU A 487 -18.15 -2.96 6.25
N GLY A 488 -18.65 -2.26 5.22
CA GLY A 488 -18.38 -0.85 5.00
C GLY A 488 -18.85 0.04 6.14
N GLN A 489 -20.04 -0.22 6.69
CA GLN A 489 -20.57 0.49 7.85
C GLN A 489 -19.72 0.27 9.12
N ALA A 490 -19.30 -0.97 9.37
CA ALA A 490 -18.40 -1.29 10.48
C ALA A 490 -17.06 -0.58 10.36
N MET A 491 -16.47 -0.54 9.16
CA MET A 491 -15.19 0.16 8.92
C MET A 491 -15.29 1.67 9.09
N THR A 492 -16.43 2.28 8.76
CA THR A 492 -16.60 3.75 8.86
C THR A 492 -17.01 4.22 10.25
N GLY A 493 -17.39 3.32 11.15
CA GLY A 493 -17.83 3.67 12.50
C GLY A 493 -19.17 4.45 12.55
N LEU A 494 -19.93 4.48 11.45
CA LEU A 494 -21.18 5.24 11.32
C LEU A 494 -22.34 4.68 12.16
N ASN A 495 -22.24 3.43 12.60
CA ASN A 495 -23.21 2.84 13.51
C ASN A 495 -22.54 2.58 14.85
N GLY A 496 -22.88 3.36 15.89
CA GLY A 496 -22.52 3.08 17.28
C GLY A 496 -23.19 1.80 17.84
N MET A 497 -23.42 0.81 17.00
CA MET A 497 -23.93 -0.51 17.37
C MET A 497 -22.78 -1.52 17.31
N GLU A 498 -22.47 -2.12 18.46
CA GLU A 498 -21.85 -3.44 18.50
C GLU A 498 -22.75 -4.39 17.66
N ILE A 499 -22.28 -4.78 16.48
CA ILE A 499 -22.94 -5.84 15.72
C ILE A 499 -22.49 -7.13 16.41
N ALA A 500 -23.35 -7.62 17.31
CA ALA A 500 -23.17 -8.93 17.95
C ALA A 500 -23.14 -10.04 16.90
N PRO A 501 -22.41 -11.14 17.16
CA PRO A 501 -22.14 -12.22 16.22
C PRO A 501 -23.40 -12.95 15.72
#